data_79b84257ad67b44e0e788793007ee187
#
_entry.id   79b84257ad67b44e0e788793007ee187
#
_cell.length_a   1.000
_cell.length_b   1.000
_cell.length_c   1.000
_cell.angle_alpha   90.00
_cell.angle_beta   90.00
_cell.angle_gamma   90.00
#
_symmetry.space_group_name_H-M   'P 1'
#
loop_
_entity.id
_entity.type
_entity.pdbx_description
1 polymer ?
#
loop_
_entity_poly.entity_id
_entity_poly.type
_entity_poly.pdbx_seq_one_letter_code
_entity_poly.pdbx_strand_id
1 'polypeptide(L)'
;RLDAAMAELARRVPAGTRIILTADHGMVDTDPDHRIDLSAHRELVRDVVAVAGEPRLTHLHVADGDVDLAAEVAQRYRRVLGDRAMWIGTREQAGEHLGVLGARARGVVGDVVVAMAENWVLVDPRVHSESAIAMPGVHGSFTPAETEVPLLITEA
;
A
#
# COMPACT_ATOMS: atom_id res chain seq x y z
N ARG A 1 -15.28 -3.97 23.16
CA ARG A 1 -14.57 -2.86 23.87
C ARG A 1 -14.79 -1.53 23.19
N LEU A 2 -14.63 -1.40 21.88
CA LEU A 2 -14.82 -0.15 21.15
C LEU A 2 -16.25 0.39 21.28
N ASP A 3 -17.26 -0.46 21.06
CA ASP A 3 -18.68 -0.10 21.19
C ASP A 3 -19.01 0.50 22.57
N ALA A 4 -18.52 -0.13 23.64
CA ALA A 4 -18.73 0.40 25.00
C ALA A 4 -18.04 1.76 25.23
N ALA A 5 -16.88 1.98 24.62
CA ALA A 5 -16.18 3.27 24.70
C ALA A 5 -16.94 4.35 23.91
N MET A 6 -17.51 4.02 22.77
CA MET A 6 -18.33 4.93 21.96
C MET A 6 -19.64 5.29 22.67
N ALA A 7 -20.30 4.31 23.31
CA ALA A 7 -21.49 4.56 24.13
C ALA A 7 -21.19 5.45 25.33
N GLU A 8 -20.02 5.30 25.95
CA GLU A 8 -19.59 6.17 27.05
C GLU A 8 -19.27 7.59 26.57
N LEU A 9 -18.61 7.73 25.39
CA LEU A 9 -18.37 9.02 24.77
C LEU A 9 -19.69 9.77 24.53
N ALA A 10 -20.66 9.09 23.91
CA ALA A 10 -21.98 9.68 23.62
C ALA A 10 -22.69 10.19 24.88
N ARG A 11 -22.52 9.53 26.04
CA ARG A 11 -23.10 10.00 27.31
C ARG A 11 -22.38 11.22 27.91
N ARG A 12 -21.13 11.48 27.53
CA ARG A 12 -20.30 12.53 28.14
C ARG A 12 -20.22 13.81 27.35
N VAL A 13 -20.49 13.75 26.05
CA VAL A 13 -20.49 14.96 25.22
C VAL A 13 -21.80 15.73 25.36
N PRO A 14 -21.83 17.04 25.09
CA PRO A 14 -23.06 17.82 25.09
C PRO A 14 -24.13 17.27 24.15
N ALA A 15 -25.40 17.35 24.52
CA ALA A 15 -26.50 16.99 23.64
C ALA A 15 -26.44 17.74 22.31
N GLY A 16 -26.74 17.07 21.21
CA GLY A 16 -26.61 17.59 19.85
C GLY A 16 -25.20 17.48 19.25
N THR A 17 -24.23 16.87 19.98
CA THR A 17 -22.91 16.59 19.43
C THR A 17 -23.00 15.47 18.39
N ARG A 18 -22.54 15.72 17.16
CA ARG A 18 -22.42 14.70 16.13
C ARG A 18 -21.12 13.93 16.32
N ILE A 19 -21.25 12.62 16.43
CA ILE A 19 -20.12 11.70 16.55
C ILE A 19 -19.98 10.95 15.22
N ILE A 20 -18.79 10.98 14.62
CA ILE A 20 -18.46 10.27 13.38
C ILE A 20 -17.34 9.29 13.70
N LEU A 21 -17.60 7.99 13.46
CA LEU A 21 -16.61 6.93 13.58
C LEU A 21 -16.25 6.42 12.19
N THR A 22 -14.98 6.45 11.88
CA THR A 22 -14.42 5.90 10.65
C THR A 22 -13.03 5.32 10.92
N ALA A 23 -12.41 4.74 9.92
CA ALA A 23 -11.02 4.28 9.97
C ALA A 23 -10.22 4.93 8.82
N ASP A 24 -8.91 4.97 8.95
CA ASP A 24 -7.98 5.47 7.93
C ASP A 24 -7.74 4.45 6.82
N HIS A 25 -7.76 3.16 7.14
CA HIS A 25 -7.66 2.03 6.22
C HIS A 25 -8.17 0.75 6.89
N GLY A 26 -8.41 -0.28 6.09
CA GLY A 26 -8.56 -1.65 6.55
C GLY A 26 -7.21 -2.38 6.63
N MET A 27 -7.24 -3.72 6.65
CA MET A 27 -6.03 -4.53 6.78
C MET A 27 -6.27 -5.93 6.21
N VAL A 28 -5.20 -6.56 5.73
CA VAL A 28 -5.22 -7.97 5.31
C VAL A 28 -4.22 -8.76 6.14
N ASP A 29 -4.55 -10.00 6.43
CA ASP A 29 -3.61 -10.96 7.00
C ASP A 29 -2.71 -11.50 5.90
N THR A 30 -1.42 -11.66 6.22
CA THR A 30 -0.43 -12.30 5.33
C THR A 30 0.31 -13.38 6.08
N ASP A 31 0.96 -14.26 5.34
CA ASP A 31 1.74 -15.40 5.86
C ASP A 31 3.03 -15.58 5.03
N PRO A 32 3.96 -16.45 5.45
CA PRO A 32 5.20 -16.68 4.73
C PRO A 32 5.03 -17.16 3.28
N ASP A 33 3.96 -17.88 2.96
CA ASP A 33 3.73 -18.45 1.62
C ASP A 33 3.28 -17.37 0.62
N HIS A 34 2.76 -16.23 1.12
CA HIS A 34 2.34 -15.10 0.32
C HIS A 34 3.36 -13.95 0.30
N ARG A 35 4.63 -14.23 0.62
CA ARG A 35 5.73 -13.26 0.60
C ARG A 35 6.62 -13.46 -0.61
N ILE A 36 6.84 -12.38 -1.35
CA ILE A 36 7.79 -12.33 -2.45
C ILE A 36 8.99 -11.51 -1.99
N ASP A 37 10.11 -12.18 -1.78
CA ASP A 37 11.38 -11.54 -1.42
C ASP A 37 12.09 -11.05 -2.68
N LEU A 38 12.16 -9.72 -2.84
CA LEU A 38 12.85 -9.10 -3.97
C LEU A 38 14.31 -9.51 -4.07
N SER A 39 14.99 -9.72 -2.95
CA SER A 39 16.42 -10.09 -2.95
C SER A 39 16.68 -11.47 -3.56
N ALA A 40 15.67 -12.35 -3.54
CA ALA A 40 15.72 -13.67 -4.15
C ALA A 40 15.45 -13.66 -5.66
N HIS A 41 14.93 -12.55 -6.21
CA HIS A 41 14.52 -12.43 -7.61
C HIS A 41 15.41 -11.45 -8.39
N ARG A 42 16.51 -11.93 -8.94
CA ARG A 42 17.49 -11.10 -9.70
C ARG A 42 16.84 -10.25 -10.80
N GLU A 43 15.82 -10.76 -11.46
CA GLU A 43 15.10 -10.05 -12.51
C GLU A 43 14.26 -8.88 -11.97
N LEU A 44 13.72 -8.96 -10.74
CA LEU A 44 12.94 -7.90 -10.14
C LEU A 44 13.83 -6.75 -9.63
N VAL A 45 15.02 -7.05 -9.11
CA VAL A 45 15.93 -6.01 -8.60
C VAL A 45 16.78 -5.35 -9.70
N ARG A 46 16.83 -5.92 -10.90
CA ARG A 46 17.57 -5.33 -12.01
C ARG A 46 16.99 -3.95 -12.36
N ASP A 47 17.83 -2.96 -12.53
CA ASP A 47 17.50 -1.56 -12.87
C ASP A 47 16.69 -0.81 -11.80
N VAL A 48 16.49 -1.41 -10.61
CA VAL A 48 15.87 -0.77 -9.45
C VAL A 48 16.97 -0.29 -8.52
N VAL A 49 17.06 1.02 -8.33
CA VAL A 49 18.09 1.66 -7.49
C VAL A 49 17.64 1.87 -6.06
N ALA A 50 16.32 1.98 -5.83
CA ALA A 50 15.76 2.07 -4.49
C ALA A 50 14.33 1.48 -4.45
N VAL A 51 13.98 0.96 -3.28
CA VAL A 51 12.66 0.43 -2.95
C VAL A 51 12.14 1.23 -1.75
N ALA A 52 10.87 1.65 -1.80
CA ALA A 52 10.20 2.40 -0.76
C ALA A 52 8.70 2.02 -0.68
N GLY A 53 7.97 2.65 0.22
CA GLY A 53 6.54 2.39 0.42
C GLY A 53 6.29 1.20 1.35
N GLU A 54 5.09 0.67 1.25
CA GLU A 54 4.62 -0.44 2.07
C GLU A 54 4.73 -1.78 1.30
N PRO A 55 4.80 -2.93 1.99
CA PRO A 55 4.87 -4.24 1.34
C PRO A 55 3.69 -4.54 0.39
N ARG A 56 2.59 -3.82 0.54
CA ARG A 56 1.40 -3.97 -0.30
C ARG A 56 1.26 -2.89 -1.36
N LEU A 57 1.96 -1.75 -1.21
CA LEU A 57 2.07 -0.69 -2.20
C LEU A 57 3.52 -0.25 -2.30
N THR A 58 4.28 -0.97 -3.09
CA THR A 58 5.73 -0.77 -3.21
C THR A 58 6.04 0.25 -4.29
N HIS A 59 6.92 1.17 -3.96
CA HIS A 59 7.48 2.18 -4.86
C HIS A 59 8.88 1.76 -5.28
N LEU A 60 9.11 1.67 -6.58
CA LEU A 60 10.40 1.35 -7.16
C LEU A 60 10.97 2.59 -7.84
N HIS A 61 12.22 2.86 -7.59
CA HIS A 61 12.94 3.96 -8.22
C HIS A 61 13.97 3.39 -9.21
N VAL A 62 14.04 3.99 -10.38
CA VAL A 62 15.04 3.67 -11.41
C VAL A 62 16.09 4.78 -11.48
N ALA A 63 17.23 4.48 -12.14
CA ALA A 63 18.29 5.47 -12.30
C ALA A 63 17.76 6.72 -13.03
N ASP A 64 18.09 7.89 -12.51
CA ASP A 64 17.76 9.21 -13.08
C ASP A 64 16.27 9.48 -13.34
N GLY A 65 15.38 8.60 -12.83
CA GLY A 65 13.93 8.68 -13.09
C GLY A 65 13.59 8.48 -14.57
N ASP A 66 14.36 7.67 -15.28
CA ASP A 66 14.21 7.39 -16.71
C ASP A 66 12.84 6.74 -16.99
N VAL A 67 12.03 7.41 -17.78
CA VAL A 67 10.64 7.04 -18.08
C VAL A 67 10.55 5.75 -18.90
N ASP A 68 11.44 5.56 -19.84
CA ASP A 68 11.47 4.36 -20.69
C ASP A 68 11.91 3.15 -19.86
N LEU A 69 12.94 3.32 -19.02
CA LEU A 69 13.38 2.30 -18.09
C LEU A 69 12.29 1.94 -17.06
N ALA A 70 11.56 2.94 -16.54
CA ALA A 70 10.43 2.72 -15.65
C ALA A 70 9.33 1.88 -16.33
N ALA A 71 9.03 2.15 -17.60
CA ALA A 71 8.05 1.38 -18.36
C ALA A 71 8.50 -0.09 -18.56
N GLU A 72 9.79 -0.32 -18.85
CA GLU A 72 10.37 -1.66 -18.96
C GLU A 72 10.33 -2.41 -17.62
N VAL A 73 10.66 -1.74 -16.51
CA VAL A 73 10.57 -2.31 -15.16
C VAL A 73 9.13 -2.68 -14.85
N ALA A 74 8.16 -1.79 -15.09
CA ALA A 74 6.75 -2.07 -14.85
C ALA A 74 6.26 -3.29 -15.66
N GLN A 75 6.65 -3.41 -16.93
CA GLN A 75 6.30 -4.56 -17.76
C GLN A 75 6.94 -5.86 -17.25
N ARG A 76 8.18 -5.80 -16.78
CA ARG A 76 8.88 -6.94 -16.18
C ARG A 76 8.18 -7.42 -14.90
N TYR A 77 7.79 -6.50 -14.02
CA TYR A 77 7.04 -6.80 -12.82
C TYR A 77 5.68 -7.43 -13.13
N ARG A 78 4.93 -6.91 -14.11
CA ARG A 78 3.66 -7.52 -14.56
C ARG A 78 3.85 -8.97 -15.00
N ARG A 79 4.90 -9.25 -15.77
CA ARG A 79 5.18 -10.60 -16.25
C ARG A 79 5.56 -11.57 -15.12
N VAL A 80 6.36 -11.11 -14.14
CA VAL A 80 6.87 -11.97 -13.06
C VAL A 80 5.83 -12.17 -11.97
N LEU A 81 5.11 -11.12 -11.59
CA LEU A 81 4.13 -11.18 -10.50
C LEU A 81 2.80 -11.79 -10.95
N GLY A 82 2.38 -11.55 -12.20
CA GLY A 82 1.09 -12.04 -12.69
C GLY A 82 -0.06 -11.62 -11.77
N ASP A 83 -0.94 -12.55 -11.44
CA ASP A 83 -2.13 -12.32 -10.61
C ASP A 83 -1.82 -12.00 -9.14
N ARG A 84 -0.56 -12.08 -8.71
CA ARG A 84 -0.14 -11.68 -7.35
C ARG A 84 -0.09 -10.16 -7.15
N ALA A 85 -0.15 -9.39 -8.21
CA ALA A 85 -0.32 -7.95 -8.16
C ALA A 85 -1.65 -7.56 -8.83
N MET A 86 -2.45 -6.74 -8.16
CA MET A 86 -3.71 -6.26 -8.73
C MET A 86 -3.49 -5.10 -9.70
N TRP A 87 -2.41 -4.34 -9.52
CA TRP A 87 -2.05 -3.23 -10.40
C TRP A 87 -0.55 -2.95 -10.36
N ILE A 88 0.03 -2.66 -11.52
CA ILE A 88 1.41 -2.21 -11.67
C ILE A 88 1.43 -1.13 -12.75
N GLY A 89 2.03 0.01 -12.45
CA GLY A 89 2.14 1.10 -13.41
C GLY A 89 3.29 2.04 -13.13
N THR A 90 3.56 2.93 -14.09
CA THR A 90 4.50 4.03 -13.90
C THR A 90 3.91 5.11 -13.00
N ARG A 91 4.76 6.04 -12.52
CA ARG A 91 4.33 7.21 -11.73
C ARG A 91 3.20 7.99 -12.41
N GLU A 92 3.28 8.16 -13.73
CA GLU A 92 2.27 8.87 -14.51
C GLU A 92 0.92 8.14 -14.46
N GLN A 93 0.95 6.82 -14.61
CA GLN A 93 -0.24 5.97 -14.54
C GLN A 93 -0.82 5.90 -13.12
N ALA A 94 0.02 6.01 -12.09
CA ALA A 94 -0.42 5.98 -10.68
C ALA A 94 -1.40 7.12 -10.33
N GLY A 95 -1.43 8.20 -11.12
CA GLY A 95 -2.39 9.28 -10.98
C GLY A 95 -3.86 8.84 -11.09
N GLU A 96 -4.15 7.73 -11.77
CA GLU A 96 -5.50 7.14 -11.85
C GLU A 96 -6.01 6.64 -10.48
N HIS A 97 -5.09 6.23 -9.61
CA HIS A 97 -5.40 5.71 -8.26
C HIS A 97 -5.08 6.72 -7.15
N LEU A 98 -3.99 7.46 -7.29
CA LEU A 98 -3.50 8.39 -6.26
C LEU A 98 -4.00 9.82 -6.46
N GLY A 99 -4.71 10.10 -7.55
CA GLY A 99 -5.11 11.45 -7.92
C GLY A 99 -3.97 12.27 -8.52
N VAL A 100 -4.18 13.57 -8.68
CA VAL A 100 -3.20 14.47 -9.29
C VAL A 100 -1.97 14.60 -8.41
N LEU A 101 -0.83 14.12 -8.89
CA LEU A 101 0.45 14.23 -8.20
C LEU A 101 1.02 15.64 -8.33
N GLY A 102 0.97 16.45 -7.27
CA GLY A 102 1.65 17.73 -7.19
C GLY A 102 3.18 17.56 -7.19
N ALA A 103 3.93 18.66 -7.41
CA ALA A 103 5.38 18.62 -7.54
C ALA A 103 6.09 17.92 -6.36
N ARG A 104 5.59 18.11 -5.14
CA ARG A 104 6.15 17.46 -3.93
C ARG A 104 5.90 15.96 -3.93
N ALA A 105 4.71 15.51 -4.28
CA ALA A 105 4.35 14.10 -4.35
C ALA A 105 5.15 13.37 -5.45
N ARG A 106 5.36 14.02 -6.61
CA ARG A 106 6.19 13.48 -7.68
C ARG A 106 7.63 13.17 -7.25
N GLY A 107 8.15 13.88 -6.27
CA GLY A 107 9.51 13.65 -5.74
C GLY A 107 9.63 12.44 -4.82
N VAL A 108 8.51 11.89 -4.33
CA VAL A 108 8.51 10.76 -3.39
C VAL A 108 7.80 9.51 -3.91
N VAL A 109 6.85 9.66 -4.84
CA VAL A 109 6.23 8.52 -5.51
C VAL A 109 7.27 7.86 -6.43
N GLY A 110 7.38 6.54 -6.35
CA GLY A 110 8.31 5.76 -7.17
C GLY A 110 8.06 5.92 -8.67
N ASP A 111 9.08 5.69 -9.47
CA ASP A 111 8.97 5.68 -10.94
C ASP A 111 8.05 4.55 -11.42
N VAL A 112 7.99 3.45 -10.64
CA VAL A 112 7.03 2.36 -10.78
C VAL A 112 6.36 2.13 -9.43
N VAL A 113 5.05 1.90 -9.46
CA VAL A 113 4.24 1.56 -8.28
C VAL A 113 3.62 0.19 -8.48
N VAL A 114 3.71 -0.65 -7.46
CA VAL A 114 3.22 -2.03 -7.44
C VAL A 114 2.20 -2.18 -6.32
N ALA A 115 0.94 -2.42 -6.66
CA ALA A 115 -0.13 -2.75 -5.70
C ALA A 115 -0.38 -4.26 -5.70
N MET A 116 -0.27 -4.89 -4.55
CA MET A 116 -0.38 -6.34 -4.40
C MET A 116 -1.83 -6.80 -4.33
N ALA A 117 -2.12 -7.97 -4.92
CA ALA A 117 -3.42 -8.61 -4.88
C ALA A 117 -3.61 -9.44 -3.59
N GLU A 118 -4.84 -9.77 -3.27
CA GLU A 118 -5.23 -10.67 -2.18
C GLU A 118 -4.42 -10.39 -0.89
N ASN A 119 -3.70 -11.39 -0.39
CA ASN A 119 -2.84 -11.29 0.80
C ASN A 119 -1.33 -11.33 0.46
N TRP A 120 -0.96 -11.18 -0.82
CA TRP A 120 0.43 -11.12 -1.27
C TRP A 120 1.11 -9.84 -0.79
N VAL A 121 2.39 -9.98 -0.45
CA VAL A 121 3.29 -8.86 -0.09
C VAL A 121 4.60 -8.95 -0.85
N LEU A 122 5.16 -7.80 -1.16
CA LEU A 122 6.48 -7.63 -1.76
C LEU A 122 7.43 -7.08 -0.68
N VAL A 123 8.43 -7.85 -0.31
CA VAL A 123 9.37 -7.46 0.75
C VAL A 123 10.79 -7.38 0.20
N ASP A 124 11.58 -6.52 0.79
CA ASP A 124 13.00 -6.38 0.48
C ASP A 124 13.80 -6.33 1.79
N PRO A 125 14.50 -7.40 2.17
CA PRO A 125 15.29 -7.45 3.40
C PRO A 125 16.42 -6.42 3.46
N ARG A 126 16.75 -5.77 2.34
CA ARG A 126 17.75 -4.68 2.33
C ARG A 126 17.22 -3.39 2.93
N VAL A 127 15.88 -3.21 2.95
CA VAL A 127 15.20 -2.01 3.45
C VAL A 127 14.19 -2.29 4.56
N HIS A 128 13.57 -3.46 4.57
CA HIS A 128 12.63 -3.88 5.61
C HIS A 128 13.34 -4.66 6.72
N SER A 129 13.06 -4.32 7.98
CA SER A 129 13.54 -5.11 9.12
C SER A 129 12.86 -6.48 9.17
N GLU A 130 13.50 -7.46 9.84
CA GLU A 130 12.91 -8.79 10.05
C GLU A 130 11.55 -8.69 10.75
N SER A 131 11.39 -7.78 11.72
CA SER A 131 10.12 -7.58 12.44
C SER A 131 9.03 -7.02 11.52
N ALA A 132 9.37 -6.12 10.59
CA ALA A 132 8.42 -5.61 9.60
C ALA A 132 8.00 -6.71 8.61
N ILE A 133 8.95 -7.54 8.15
CA ILE A 133 8.67 -8.67 7.27
C ILE A 133 7.80 -9.72 7.97
N ALA A 134 7.98 -9.92 9.28
CA ALA A 134 7.24 -10.91 10.06
C ALA A 134 5.82 -10.46 10.48
N MET A 135 5.42 -9.21 10.21
CA MET A 135 4.09 -8.72 10.59
C MET A 135 2.99 -9.55 9.92
N PRO A 136 2.02 -10.06 10.71
CA PRO A 136 0.92 -10.87 10.18
C PRO A 136 -0.18 -10.03 9.52
N GLY A 137 -0.31 -8.76 9.88
CA GLY A 137 -1.30 -7.82 9.36
C GLY A 137 -0.62 -6.66 8.64
N VAL A 138 -1.05 -6.37 7.42
CA VAL A 138 -0.48 -5.35 6.54
C VAL A 138 -1.58 -4.64 5.74
N HIS A 139 -1.24 -3.49 5.18
CA HIS A 139 -2.15 -2.70 4.33
C HIS A 139 -1.35 -1.90 3.29
N GLY A 140 -2.06 -1.13 2.45
CA GLY A 140 -1.47 -0.18 1.50
C GLY A 140 -1.98 -0.37 0.07
N SER A 141 -2.49 -1.55 -0.29
CA SER A 141 -3.02 -1.81 -1.62
C SER A 141 -4.47 -1.30 -1.79
N PHE A 142 -5.08 -1.61 -2.92
CA PHE A 142 -6.43 -1.13 -3.30
C PHE A 142 -7.51 -2.19 -3.13
N THR A 143 -7.26 -3.25 -2.36
CA THR A 143 -8.27 -4.29 -2.15
C THR A 143 -9.44 -3.76 -1.29
N PRO A 144 -10.67 -4.30 -1.46
CA PRO A 144 -11.81 -3.90 -0.64
C PRO A 144 -11.53 -4.01 0.86
N ALA A 145 -10.80 -5.06 1.28
CA ALA A 145 -10.43 -5.25 2.69
C ALA A 145 -9.55 -4.12 3.26
N GLU A 146 -8.88 -3.36 2.40
CA GLU A 146 -8.01 -2.24 2.78
C GLU A 146 -8.67 -0.88 2.57
N THR A 147 -9.58 -0.75 1.60
CA THR A 147 -10.18 0.54 1.19
C THR A 147 -11.60 0.74 1.67
N GLU A 148 -12.37 -0.32 1.94
CA GLU A 148 -13.72 -0.24 2.48
C GLU A 148 -13.66 -0.09 4.00
N VAL A 149 -13.81 1.13 4.48
CA VAL A 149 -13.78 1.46 5.91
C VAL A 149 -15.18 1.79 6.42
N PRO A 150 -15.47 1.56 7.72
CA PRO A 150 -16.76 1.89 8.29
C PRO A 150 -16.99 3.41 8.30
N LEU A 151 -18.22 3.84 8.10
CA LEU A 151 -18.68 5.18 8.38
C LEU A 151 -19.96 5.12 9.22
N LEU A 152 -19.82 5.34 10.52
CA LEU A 152 -20.93 5.38 11.45
C LEU A 152 -21.14 6.82 11.93
N ILE A 153 -22.38 7.30 11.88
CA ILE A 153 -22.74 8.66 12.30
C ILE A 153 -23.88 8.55 13.30
N THR A 154 -23.73 9.18 14.45
CA THR A 154 -24.76 9.29 15.47
C THR A 154 -24.77 10.68 16.08
N GLU A 155 -25.86 11.02 16.79
CA GLU A 155 -26.00 12.24 17.55
C GLU A 155 -26.21 11.88 19.03
N ALA A 156 -25.50 12.56 19.91
CA ALA A 156 -25.59 12.36 21.37
C ALA A 156 -26.72 13.15 21.99
#